data_c7fdecfe0f694e3dc63818b2f5098094
#
_entry.id   c7fdecfe0f694e3dc63818b2f5098094
#
_cell.length_a   1.000
_cell.length_b   1.000
_cell.length_c   1.000
_cell.angle_alpha   90.00
_cell.angle_beta   90.00
_cell.angle_gamma   90.00
#
_symmetry.space_group_name_H-M   'P 1'
#
loop_
_entity.id
_entity.type
_entity.pdbx_description
1 polymer ?
#
loop_
_entity_poly.entity_id
_entity_poly.type
_entity_poly.pdbx_seq_one_letter_code
_entity_poly.pdbx_strand_id
1 'polypeptide(L)'
;AGLMLNQASLSIAEVNYDFEQGGLRNVTDGAEVNAFGVRSESYRRWNRLSFYGKLSYDYAASKDRSWAGNANIGDSPMLLGDSIPGNTRDETYAIEAGVAYRMGRWVVGAMGKYEDRSLAKRRDSRNKTTSMYLSVQPGVMFTSKVVDAGLNFTYERTTEQVGYAAFGTNTTSGMIYFFEGMWFYTSQQLGGSEKFYDVYYKGSEYGGAAQLELKLGKRVKFFNQFSAEYDKMERFRFDLDQHLGDNDQLTYRYLGVLNVAGRRVDQRLSVDASWGDLLKYNNIQELELDPETNQKLYKQYGRFLKFSQKQRSVDADYKLYVKRNEWSSSWIVDAAYTYYKAESEYTISPACYDQDLHYSKLMLGVTKNFRFS
;
A
#
# COMPACT_ATOMS: atom_id res chain seq x y z
N ALA A 1 9.55 9.49 -16.18
CA ALA A 1 10.16 10.70 -16.78
C ALA A 1 11.01 11.47 -15.76
N GLY A 2 10.61 11.54 -14.49
CA GLY A 2 11.33 12.22 -13.40
C GLY A 2 12.77 11.77 -13.18
N LEU A 3 13.15 10.57 -13.57
CA LEU A 3 14.53 10.06 -13.50
C LEU A 3 15.55 10.96 -14.20
N MET A 4 15.14 11.72 -15.22
CA MET A 4 16.01 12.67 -15.91
C MET A 4 16.37 13.91 -15.13
N LEU A 5 15.66 14.20 -14.05
CA LEU A 5 15.96 15.32 -13.14
C LEU A 5 17.15 14.98 -12.25
N ASN A 6 17.39 13.70 -12.00
CA ASN A 6 18.54 13.24 -11.23
C ASN A 6 19.83 13.35 -12.07
N GLN A 7 20.84 14.05 -11.57
CA GLN A 7 22.07 14.30 -12.30
C GLN A 7 23.24 13.38 -11.92
N ALA A 8 23.13 12.70 -10.79
CA ALA A 8 24.19 11.85 -10.29
C ALA A 8 24.03 10.39 -10.74
N SER A 9 25.15 9.72 -11.05
CA SER A 9 25.21 8.27 -11.06
C SER A 9 25.52 7.81 -9.65
N LEU A 10 24.65 7.03 -9.06
CA LEU A 10 24.75 6.62 -7.66
C LEU A 10 24.32 5.15 -7.56
N SER A 11 25.06 4.39 -6.78
CA SER A 11 24.66 3.05 -6.34
C SER A 11 24.71 2.99 -4.82
N ILE A 12 23.67 2.43 -4.23
CA ILE A 12 23.49 2.29 -2.78
C ILE A 12 23.29 0.81 -2.51
N ALA A 13 23.96 0.29 -1.50
CA ALA A 13 23.68 -1.01 -0.91
C ALA A 13 23.36 -0.80 0.57
N GLU A 14 22.27 -1.41 1.02
CA GLU A 14 21.78 -1.27 2.39
C GLU A 14 21.46 -2.64 2.95
N VAL A 15 21.81 -2.84 4.21
CA VAL A 15 21.41 -3.98 5.03
C VAL A 15 20.78 -3.42 6.29
N ASN A 16 19.58 -3.87 6.62
CA ASN A 16 18.88 -3.48 7.83
C ASN A 16 18.49 -4.69 8.66
N TYR A 17 18.44 -4.49 9.95
CA TYR A 17 17.89 -5.42 10.91
C TYR A 17 17.02 -4.63 11.90
N ASP A 18 15.77 -5.08 12.06
CA ASP A 18 14.79 -4.46 12.94
C ASP A 18 14.31 -5.49 13.95
N PHE A 19 14.24 -5.08 15.20
CA PHE A 19 13.68 -5.86 16.29
C PHE A 19 12.60 -5.05 17.00
N GLU A 20 11.39 -5.61 17.04
CA GLU A 20 10.26 -5.01 17.72
C GLU A 20 9.69 -5.99 18.73
N GLN A 21 9.40 -5.52 19.95
CA GLN A 21 8.73 -6.28 21.00
C GLN A 21 7.90 -5.34 21.87
N GLY A 22 6.66 -5.71 22.18
CA GLY A 22 5.85 -4.89 23.07
C GLY A 22 4.39 -5.32 23.17
N GLY A 23 3.69 -4.72 24.14
CA GLY A 23 2.25 -4.95 24.36
C GLY A 23 1.34 -3.99 23.59
N LEU A 24 1.85 -2.82 23.17
CA LEU A 24 1.09 -1.86 22.37
C LEU A 24 1.26 -2.20 20.88
N ARG A 25 0.35 -3.01 20.37
CA ARG A 25 0.36 -3.52 19.00
C ARG A 25 -1.06 -3.69 18.46
N ASN A 26 -1.21 -3.75 17.14
CA ASN A 26 -2.47 -4.13 16.52
C ASN A 26 -2.76 -5.62 16.80
N VAL A 27 -4.03 -5.99 16.73
CA VAL A 27 -4.46 -7.37 16.96
C VAL A 27 -3.86 -8.35 15.94
N THR A 28 -3.51 -7.86 14.74
CA THR A 28 -2.91 -8.61 13.63
C THR A 28 -1.38 -8.72 13.72
N ASP A 29 -0.73 -7.97 14.61
CA ASP A 29 0.71 -7.93 14.71
C ASP A 29 1.24 -9.04 15.61
N GLY A 30 2.48 -9.44 15.39
CA GLY A 30 3.18 -10.37 16.28
C GLY A 30 3.56 -9.73 17.62
N ALA A 31 3.72 -10.51 18.66
CA ALA A 31 4.21 -10.04 19.97
C ALA A 31 5.70 -9.66 19.95
N GLU A 32 6.43 -10.28 19.06
CA GLU A 32 7.84 -10.04 18.77
C GLU A 32 8.05 -10.19 17.27
N VAL A 33 8.78 -9.27 16.64
CA VAL A 33 9.13 -9.30 15.23
C VAL A 33 10.63 -9.11 15.09
N ASN A 34 11.26 -10.03 14.36
CA ASN A 34 12.65 -9.95 13.93
C ASN A 34 12.66 -9.84 12.41
N ALA A 35 13.10 -8.72 11.89
CA ALA A 35 13.14 -8.47 10.45
C ALA A 35 14.57 -8.20 9.97
N PHE A 36 14.89 -8.74 8.80
CA PHE A 36 16.16 -8.55 8.11
C PHE A 36 15.89 -8.18 6.66
N GLY A 37 16.58 -7.16 6.17
CA GLY A 37 16.43 -6.71 4.79
C GLY A 37 17.76 -6.42 4.11
N VAL A 38 17.80 -6.69 2.81
CA VAL A 38 18.92 -6.32 1.91
C VAL A 38 18.35 -5.57 0.73
N ARG A 39 18.92 -4.42 0.41
CA ARG A 39 18.52 -3.60 -0.72
C ARG A 39 19.72 -3.14 -1.52
N SER A 40 19.64 -3.20 -2.83
CA SER A 40 20.58 -2.59 -3.77
C SER A 40 19.81 -1.69 -4.73
N GLU A 41 20.25 -0.46 -4.85
CA GLU A 41 19.60 0.56 -5.67
C GLU A 41 20.64 1.29 -6.52
N SER A 42 20.37 1.50 -7.80
CA SER A 42 21.28 2.12 -8.72
C SER A 42 20.59 3.11 -9.66
N TYR A 43 21.17 4.28 -9.78
CA TYR A 43 20.82 5.31 -10.75
C TYR A 43 21.97 5.50 -11.69
N ARG A 44 21.71 5.46 -13.01
CA ARG A 44 22.72 5.69 -14.01
C ARG A 44 22.19 6.58 -15.13
N ARG A 45 22.94 7.62 -15.43
CA ARG A 45 22.67 8.48 -16.57
C ARG A 45 23.72 8.24 -17.64
N TRP A 46 23.25 7.99 -18.84
CA TRP A 46 24.09 7.83 -20.03
C TRP A 46 23.54 8.72 -21.16
N ASN A 47 24.17 9.89 -21.33
CA ASN A 47 23.79 10.88 -22.33
C ASN A 47 22.31 11.33 -22.18
N ARG A 48 21.43 10.90 -23.10
CA ARG A 48 19.98 11.20 -23.10
C ARG A 48 19.13 10.15 -22.40
N LEU A 49 19.73 9.07 -21.95
CA LEU A 49 19.09 7.99 -21.26
C LEU A 49 19.39 8.06 -19.74
N SER A 50 18.41 7.77 -18.94
CA SER A 50 18.57 7.51 -17.51
C SER A 50 17.96 6.16 -17.17
N PHE A 51 18.67 5.41 -16.35
CA PHE A 51 18.27 4.10 -15.87
C PHE A 51 18.15 4.13 -14.36
N TYR A 52 17.20 3.38 -13.87
CA TYR A 52 17.00 3.07 -12.47
C TYR A 52 16.82 1.58 -12.31
N GLY A 53 17.38 1.02 -11.26
CA GLY A 53 17.17 -0.36 -10.86
C GLY A 53 17.26 -0.50 -9.36
N LYS A 54 16.38 -1.33 -8.78
CA LYS A 54 16.37 -1.68 -7.36
C LYS A 54 16.02 -3.14 -7.21
N LEU A 55 16.75 -3.81 -6.33
CA LEU A 55 16.49 -5.17 -5.87
C LEU A 55 16.37 -5.13 -4.35
N SER A 56 15.37 -5.77 -3.80
CA SER A 56 15.25 -5.96 -2.35
C SER A 56 14.82 -7.38 -2.00
N TYR A 57 15.29 -7.82 -0.86
CA TYR A 57 14.85 -9.01 -0.16
C TYR A 57 14.60 -8.64 1.29
N ASP A 58 13.40 -8.97 1.78
CA ASP A 58 13.00 -8.73 3.15
C ASP A 58 12.49 -10.04 3.76
N TYR A 59 12.92 -10.34 4.97
CA TYR A 59 12.51 -11.49 5.76
C TYR A 59 12.07 -11.03 7.13
N ALA A 60 10.89 -11.49 7.60
CA ALA A 60 10.41 -11.23 8.94
C ALA A 60 9.93 -12.53 9.60
N ALA A 61 10.37 -12.74 10.84
CA ALA A 61 9.86 -13.78 11.73
C ALA A 61 9.08 -13.14 12.87
N SER A 62 7.79 -13.49 13.00
CA SER A 62 6.94 -12.96 14.06
C SER A 62 6.48 -14.07 15.00
N LYS A 63 6.40 -13.76 16.30
CA LYS A 63 5.82 -14.65 17.32
C LYS A 63 4.38 -14.25 17.62
N ASP A 64 3.54 -15.23 17.88
CA ASP A 64 2.15 -15.08 18.32
C ASP A 64 1.29 -14.13 17.45
N ARG A 65 1.45 -14.20 16.15
CA ARG A 65 0.59 -13.52 15.19
C ARG A 65 -0.72 -14.28 15.01
N SER A 66 -1.83 -13.54 14.96
CA SER A 66 -3.19 -14.06 14.75
C SER A 66 -4.04 -13.06 13.98
N TRP A 67 -5.28 -13.40 13.65
CA TRP A 67 -6.31 -12.57 13.02
C TRP A 67 -6.01 -12.08 11.60
N ALA A 68 -4.86 -12.38 11.02
CA ALA A 68 -4.51 -12.02 9.66
C ALA A 68 -3.76 -13.15 8.96
N GLY A 69 -4.40 -13.76 7.99
CA GLY A 69 -3.80 -14.71 7.06
C GLY A 69 -3.28 -14.04 5.80
N ASN A 70 -3.84 -12.89 5.44
CA ASN A 70 -3.38 -12.10 4.31
C ASN A 70 -1.96 -11.56 4.53
N ALA A 71 -1.16 -11.54 3.47
CA ALA A 71 0.13 -10.87 3.45
C ALA A 71 -0.08 -9.34 3.33
N ASN A 72 -1.04 -8.92 2.50
CA ASN A 72 -1.41 -7.51 2.33
C ASN A 72 -2.65 -7.21 3.17
N ILE A 73 -2.46 -6.67 4.36
CA ILE A 73 -3.57 -6.33 5.26
C ILE A 73 -4.19 -5.00 4.83
N GLY A 74 -3.40 -3.94 4.76
CA GLY A 74 -3.84 -2.59 4.38
C GLY A 74 -5.17 -2.19 5.00
N ASP A 75 -5.94 -1.39 4.28
CA ASP A 75 -7.30 -0.96 4.64
C ASP A 75 -8.39 -1.88 4.05
N SER A 76 -8.01 -3.07 3.55
CA SER A 76 -8.97 -3.99 2.92
C SER A 76 -10.02 -4.46 3.92
N PRO A 77 -11.32 -4.30 3.62
CA PRO A 77 -12.39 -4.84 4.44
C PRO A 77 -12.54 -6.37 4.29
N MET A 78 -11.85 -6.98 3.31
CA MET A 78 -11.99 -8.39 2.95
C MET A 78 -10.79 -9.21 3.39
N LEU A 79 -10.51 -9.30 4.69
CA LEU A 79 -9.43 -10.12 5.21
C LEU A 79 -9.91 -11.54 5.55
N LEU A 80 -8.97 -12.46 5.57
CA LEU A 80 -9.15 -13.83 6.06
C LEU A 80 -8.19 -14.06 7.22
N GLY A 81 -8.69 -14.59 8.33
CA GLY A 81 -7.86 -14.79 9.53
C GLY A 81 -8.32 -15.94 10.40
N ASP A 82 -7.51 -16.26 11.40
CA ASP A 82 -7.84 -17.16 12.48
C ASP A 82 -7.40 -16.56 13.82
N SER A 83 -8.03 -16.98 14.92
CA SER A 83 -7.79 -16.43 16.27
C SER A 83 -6.63 -17.11 16.99
N ILE A 84 -6.05 -18.17 16.46
CA ILE A 84 -5.03 -18.97 17.15
C ILE A 84 -3.66 -18.34 16.94
N PRO A 85 -2.99 -17.83 17.99
CA PRO A 85 -1.66 -17.25 17.86
C PRO A 85 -0.64 -18.29 17.37
N GLY A 86 0.24 -17.88 16.48
CA GLY A 86 1.29 -18.74 15.97
C GLY A 86 2.48 -17.98 15.40
N ASN A 87 3.63 -18.67 15.34
CA ASN A 87 4.83 -18.11 14.74
C ASN A 87 4.71 -18.09 13.22
N THR A 88 4.99 -16.94 12.62
CA THR A 88 4.94 -16.74 11.16
C THR A 88 6.32 -16.43 10.61
N ARG A 89 6.48 -16.74 9.33
CA ARG A 89 7.60 -16.30 8.48
C ARG A 89 7.02 -15.60 7.28
N ASP A 90 7.62 -14.48 6.94
CA ASP A 90 7.22 -13.60 5.85
C ASP A 90 8.47 -13.29 5.01
N GLU A 91 8.42 -13.58 3.73
CA GLU A 91 9.53 -13.38 2.79
C GLU A 91 9.03 -12.56 1.61
N THR A 92 9.74 -11.50 1.28
CA THR A 92 9.40 -10.60 0.16
C THR A 92 10.60 -10.40 -0.75
N TYR A 93 10.40 -10.59 -2.04
CA TYR A 93 11.36 -10.31 -3.10
C TYR A 93 10.78 -9.21 -3.99
N ALA A 94 11.52 -8.14 -4.21
CA ALA A 94 11.07 -7.09 -5.11
C ALA A 94 12.17 -6.65 -6.09
N ILE A 95 11.73 -6.37 -7.31
CA ILE A 95 12.54 -5.78 -8.37
C ILE A 95 11.83 -4.55 -8.92
N GLU A 96 12.54 -3.44 -9.04
CA GLU A 96 12.07 -2.24 -9.71
C GLU A 96 13.05 -1.87 -10.82
N ALA A 97 12.53 -1.44 -11.96
CA ALA A 97 13.34 -0.97 -13.07
C ALA A 97 12.66 0.21 -13.74
N GLY A 98 13.46 1.19 -14.15
CA GLY A 98 12.95 2.37 -14.83
C GLY A 98 13.91 2.85 -15.91
N VAL A 99 13.34 3.41 -16.96
CA VAL A 99 14.07 4.06 -18.04
C VAL A 99 13.42 5.38 -18.40
N ALA A 100 14.23 6.39 -18.69
CA ALA A 100 13.76 7.65 -19.21
C ALA A 100 14.68 8.14 -20.34
N TYR A 101 14.06 8.72 -21.38
CA TYR A 101 14.75 9.26 -22.55
C TYR A 101 14.37 10.74 -22.77
N ARG A 102 15.38 11.58 -22.98
CA ARG A 102 15.22 13.02 -23.21
C ARG A 102 15.27 13.38 -24.70
N MET A 103 14.20 14.03 -25.17
CA MET A 103 14.05 14.58 -26.52
C MET A 103 13.89 16.10 -26.43
N GLY A 104 15.01 16.82 -26.32
CA GLY A 104 14.98 18.27 -26.14
C GLY A 104 14.33 18.68 -24.82
N ARG A 105 13.15 19.32 -24.90
CA ARG A 105 12.35 19.71 -23.73
C ARG A 105 11.42 18.62 -23.23
N TRP A 106 11.23 17.57 -23.98
CA TRP A 106 10.38 16.44 -23.62
C TRP A 106 11.19 15.31 -23.02
N VAL A 107 10.62 14.65 -22.05
CA VAL A 107 11.16 13.42 -21.46
C VAL A 107 10.02 12.40 -21.43
N VAL A 108 10.29 11.22 -22.00
CA VAL A 108 9.41 10.07 -21.88
C VAL A 108 10.08 9.02 -21.03
N GLY A 109 9.32 8.24 -20.30
CA GLY A 109 9.88 7.18 -19.48
C GLY A 109 8.81 6.20 -19.02
N ALA A 110 9.29 5.06 -18.53
CA ALA A 110 8.46 4.08 -17.88
C ALA A 110 9.19 3.52 -16.65
N MET A 111 8.43 3.11 -15.66
CA MET A 111 8.90 2.38 -14.49
C MET A 111 8.03 1.14 -14.30
N GLY A 112 8.64 0.03 -13.90
CA GLY A 112 7.95 -1.20 -13.53
C GLY A 112 8.44 -1.67 -12.17
N LYS A 113 7.54 -2.27 -11.40
CA LYS A 113 7.83 -2.97 -10.14
C LYS A 113 7.18 -4.34 -10.19
N TYR A 114 7.90 -5.34 -9.75
CA TYR A 114 7.39 -6.68 -9.47
C TYR A 114 7.77 -7.05 -8.05
N GLU A 115 6.82 -7.63 -7.32
CA GLU A 115 7.04 -8.13 -5.97
C GLU A 115 6.36 -9.48 -5.80
N ASP A 116 7.06 -10.41 -5.18
CA ASP A 116 6.56 -11.72 -4.75
C ASP A 116 6.74 -11.85 -3.25
N ARG A 117 5.68 -12.29 -2.56
CA ARG A 117 5.66 -12.39 -1.11
C ARG A 117 5.05 -13.71 -0.66
N SER A 118 5.64 -14.33 0.34
CA SER A 118 5.19 -15.58 0.93
C SER A 118 5.12 -15.44 2.46
N LEU A 119 3.92 -15.67 3.01
CA LEU A 119 3.66 -15.68 4.44
C LEU A 119 3.19 -17.07 4.87
N ALA A 120 3.80 -17.64 5.91
CA ALA A 120 3.42 -18.94 6.42
C ALA A 120 3.39 -18.99 7.96
N LYS A 121 2.33 -19.59 8.53
CA LYS A 121 2.18 -19.87 9.96
C LYS A 121 2.41 -21.36 10.22
N ARG A 122 3.15 -21.68 11.29
CA ARG A 122 3.50 -23.07 11.61
C ARG A 122 2.52 -23.80 12.52
N ARG A 123 1.58 -23.08 13.15
CA ARG A 123 0.59 -23.66 14.07
C ARG A 123 -0.75 -23.83 13.36
N ASP A 124 -1.48 -24.92 13.66
CA ASP A 124 -2.85 -25.13 13.19
C ASP A 124 -3.84 -24.11 13.84
N SER A 125 -4.73 -23.45 13.11
CA SER A 125 -4.86 -23.60 11.64
C SER A 125 -3.64 -23.00 10.94
N ARG A 126 -2.96 -23.79 10.14
CA ARG A 126 -1.78 -23.30 9.41
C ARG A 126 -2.26 -22.49 8.23
N ASN A 127 -1.80 -21.25 8.15
CA ASN A 127 -2.00 -20.51 6.93
C ASN A 127 -0.72 -20.51 6.07
N LYS A 128 -0.93 -20.54 4.76
CA LYS A 128 0.09 -20.26 3.76
C LYS A 128 -0.49 -19.27 2.77
N THR A 129 0.17 -18.15 2.62
CA THR A 129 -0.25 -17.07 1.72
C THR A 129 0.87 -16.78 0.73
N THR A 130 0.51 -16.68 -0.54
CA THR A 130 1.40 -16.21 -1.59
C THR A 130 0.77 -15.02 -2.27
N SER A 131 1.54 -13.98 -2.50
CA SER A 131 1.06 -12.74 -3.11
C SER A 131 2.03 -12.28 -4.19
N MET A 132 1.48 -11.78 -5.29
CA MET A 132 2.22 -11.16 -6.37
C MET A 132 1.67 -9.76 -6.61
N TYR A 133 2.58 -8.80 -6.78
CA TYR A 133 2.27 -7.43 -7.17
C TYR A 133 3.07 -7.03 -8.40
N LEU A 134 2.41 -6.44 -9.38
CA LEU A 134 3.00 -5.87 -10.58
C LEU A 134 2.50 -4.44 -10.77
N SER A 135 3.41 -3.49 -10.99
CA SER A 135 3.08 -2.10 -11.33
C SER A 135 3.83 -1.67 -12.58
N VAL A 136 3.14 -0.93 -13.45
CA VAL A 136 3.72 -0.32 -14.65
C VAL A 136 3.28 1.12 -14.74
N GLN A 137 4.25 2.05 -14.85
CA GLN A 137 4.03 3.49 -14.85
C GLN A 137 4.71 4.16 -16.03
N PRO A 138 4.09 4.28 -17.21
CA PRO A 138 4.54 5.16 -18.27
C PRO A 138 4.28 6.63 -17.91
N GLY A 139 5.14 7.52 -18.38
CA GLY A 139 4.99 8.94 -18.14
C GLY A 139 5.72 9.83 -19.13
N VAL A 140 5.21 11.04 -19.26
CA VAL A 140 5.79 12.09 -20.11
C VAL A 140 5.94 13.37 -19.31
N MET A 141 7.01 14.11 -19.55
CA MET A 141 7.29 15.38 -18.89
C MET A 141 7.81 16.40 -19.92
N PHE A 142 7.30 17.60 -19.85
CA PHE A 142 7.81 18.78 -20.53
C PHE A 142 8.63 19.62 -19.55
N THR A 143 9.81 20.06 -19.93
CA THR A 143 10.70 20.85 -19.07
C THR A 143 11.05 22.18 -19.71
N SER A 144 10.95 23.25 -18.94
CA SER A 144 11.38 24.59 -19.37
C SER A 144 12.10 25.34 -18.23
N LYS A 145 12.47 26.60 -18.50
CA LYS A 145 13.09 27.46 -17.49
C LYS A 145 12.11 27.93 -16.40
N VAL A 146 10.82 27.98 -16.72
CA VAL A 146 9.77 28.54 -15.88
C VAL A 146 8.82 27.47 -15.34
N VAL A 147 8.56 26.43 -16.15
CA VAL A 147 7.59 25.40 -15.81
C VAL A 147 8.08 24.02 -16.23
N ASP A 148 7.89 23.05 -15.36
CA ASP A 148 7.90 21.63 -15.70
C ASP A 148 6.48 21.10 -15.54
N ALA A 149 5.99 20.36 -16.53
CA ALA A 149 4.67 19.74 -16.51
C ALA A 149 4.80 18.25 -16.86
N GLY A 150 4.12 17.40 -16.13
CA GLY A 150 4.18 15.94 -16.32
C GLY A 150 2.81 15.29 -16.26
N LEU A 151 2.71 14.16 -16.95
CA LEU A 151 1.57 13.24 -16.87
C LEU A 151 2.12 11.83 -16.74
N ASN A 152 1.52 11.04 -15.89
CA ASN A 152 1.76 9.60 -15.84
C ASN A 152 0.44 8.84 -15.70
N PHE A 153 0.47 7.62 -16.22
CA PHE A 153 -0.55 6.60 -15.97
C PHE A 153 0.07 5.50 -15.10
N THR A 154 -0.75 4.87 -14.27
CA THR A 154 -0.36 3.73 -13.44
C THR A 154 -1.33 2.60 -13.68
N TYR A 155 -0.80 1.41 -13.90
CA TYR A 155 -1.55 0.16 -13.85
C TYR A 155 -0.89 -0.75 -12.84
N GLU A 156 -1.70 -1.29 -11.91
CA GLU A 156 -1.24 -2.24 -10.92
C GLU A 156 -2.09 -3.51 -10.96
N ARG A 157 -1.44 -4.63 -10.73
CA ARG A 157 -2.08 -5.93 -10.60
C ARG A 157 -1.60 -6.61 -9.34
N THR A 158 -2.53 -6.94 -8.46
CA THR A 158 -2.28 -7.73 -7.26
C THR A 158 -3.00 -9.06 -7.36
N THR A 159 -2.33 -10.14 -7.01
CA THR A 159 -2.97 -11.43 -6.78
C THR A 159 -2.48 -11.98 -5.45
N GLU A 160 -3.39 -12.55 -4.66
CA GLU A 160 -3.06 -13.14 -3.38
C GLU A 160 -3.90 -14.40 -3.18
N GLN A 161 -3.22 -15.51 -2.86
CA GLN A 161 -3.86 -16.74 -2.45
C GLN A 161 -3.61 -16.95 -0.97
N VAL A 162 -4.69 -17.06 -0.20
CA VAL A 162 -4.66 -17.32 1.25
C VAL A 162 -5.25 -18.70 1.49
N GLY A 163 -4.40 -19.65 1.84
CA GLY A 163 -4.79 -21.01 2.16
C GLY A 163 -4.72 -21.29 3.66
N TYR A 164 -5.69 -22.00 4.18
CA TYR A 164 -5.72 -22.54 5.54
C TYR A 164 -5.80 -24.05 5.53
N ALA A 165 -5.04 -24.70 6.42
CA ALA A 165 -5.03 -26.15 6.56
C ALA A 165 -5.02 -26.56 8.03
N ALA A 166 -5.79 -27.61 8.38
CA ALA A 166 -5.77 -28.27 9.69
C ALA A 166 -5.24 -29.71 9.55
N PHE A 167 -4.12 -29.99 10.18
CA PHE A 167 -3.45 -31.28 10.13
C PHE A 167 -3.56 -32.10 11.43
N GLY A 168 -4.10 -31.50 12.51
CA GLY A 168 -4.26 -32.14 13.80
C GLY A 168 -5.23 -33.31 13.77
N THR A 169 -4.90 -34.39 14.47
CA THR A 169 -5.77 -35.58 14.64
C THR A 169 -6.92 -35.35 15.62
N ASN A 170 -6.83 -34.32 16.43
CA ASN A 170 -7.87 -33.94 17.37
C ASN A 170 -8.92 -33.07 16.69
N THR A 171 -10.16 -33.37 16.97
CA THR A 171 -11.39 -32.72 16.51
C THR A 171 -11.57 -31.25 16.93
N THR A 172 -10.59 -30.62 17.53
CA THR A 172 -10.54 -29.18 17.76
C THR A 172 -10.27 -28.48 16.43
N SER A 173 -11.33 -28.37 15.68
CA SER A 173 -11.43 -27.59 14.47
C SER A 173 -11.03 -26.15 14.74
N GLY A 174 -10.12 -25.64 13.94
CA GLY A 174 -9.84 -24.22 13.88
C GLY A 174 -11.04 -23.49 13.28
N MET A 175 -11.27 -22.26 13.75
CA MET A 175 -12.22 -21.35 13.11
C MET A 175 -11.43 -20.42 12.20
N ILE A 176 -11.90 -20.24 10.97
CA ILE A 176 -11.47 -19.17 10.07
C ILE A 176 -12.54 -18.10 9.99
N TYR A 177 -12.11 -16.86 9.95
CA TYR A 177 -12.94 -15.67 10.02
C TYR A 177 -12.79 -14.87 8.74
N PHE A 178 -13.93 -14.56 8.11
CA PHE A 178 -14.03 -13.74 6.91
C PHE A 178 -14.45 -12.35 7.34
N PHE A 179 -13.52 -11.42 7.36
CA PHE A 179 -13.82 -10.04 7.69
C PHE A 179 -14.58 -9.36 6.57
N GLU A 180 -15.49 -8.47 6.97
CA GLU A 180 -16.50 -7.90 6.12
C GLU A 180 -16.58 -6.36 6.23
N GLY A 181 -15.63 -5.74 6.91
CA GLY A 181 -15.58 -4.32 7.26
C GLY A 181 -15.89 -4.09 8.75
N MET A 182 -15.31 -3.05 9.35
CA MET A 182 -15.44 -2.69 10.77
C MET A 182 -15.22 -3.86 11.74
N TRP A 183 -14.37 -4.83 11.37
CA TRP A 183 -14.14 -6.08 12.12
C TRP A 183 -15.37 -7.00 12.27
N PHE A 184 -16.48 -6.72 11.61
CA PHE A 184 -17.55 -7.70 11.49
C PHE A 184 -17.06 -8.87 10.63
N TYR A 185 -17.49 -10.08 11.00
CA TYR A 185 -17.04 -11.29 10.32
C TYR A 185 -18.15 -12.33 10.22
N THR A 186 -18.02 -13.19 9.23
CA THR A 186 -18.61 -14.53 9.21
C THR A 186 -17.51 -15.53 9.52
N SER A 187 -17.86 -16.71 10.03
CA SER A 187 -16.87 -17.72 10.39
C SER A 187 -17.23 -19.08 9.83
N GLN A 188 -16.21 -19.86 9.53
CA GLN A 188 -16.33 -21.24 9.09
C GLN A 188 -15.41 -22.14 9.92
N GLN A 189 -15.90 -23.32 10.27
CA GLN A 189 -15.14 -24.34 10.94
C GLN A 189 -14.23 -25.07 9.96
N LEU A 190 -12.95 -25.17 10.27
CA LEU A 190 -11.99 -25.95 9.51
C LEU A 190 -11.69 -27.24 10.30
N GLY A 191 -11.87 -28.39 9.65
CA GLY A 191 -11.64 -29.72 10.26
C GLY A 191 -12.63 -30.75 9.78
N GLY A 192 -12.47 -32.01 10.15
CA GLY A 192 -13.32 -33.11 9.66
C GLY A 192 -13.13 -33.38 8.16
N SER A 193 -14.18 -33.19 7.37
CA SER A 193 -14.14 -33.34 5.91
C SER A 193 -13.52 -32.15 5.19
N GLU A 194 -13.61 -30.94 5.77
CA GLU A 194 -13.04 -29.71 5.22
C GLU A 194 -11.71 -29.34 5.91
N LYS A 195 -10.66 -30.03 5.51
CA LYS A 195 -9.30 -29.80 6.08
C LYS A 195 -8.57 -28.63 5.43
N PHE A 196 -9.00 -28.18 4.27
CA PHE A 196 -8.38 -27.11 3.48
C PHE A 196 -9.41 -26.08 3.09
N TYR A 197 -9.02 -24.82 3.10
CA TYR A 197 -9.83 -23.72 2.63
C TYR A 197 -8.94 -22.65 1.99
N ASP A 198 -9.15 -22.41 0.71
CA ASP A 198 -8.35 -21.48 -0.08
C ASP A 198 -9.22 -20.36 -0.65
N VAL A 199 -8.75 -19.12 -0.44
CA VAL A 199 -9.35 -17.90 -0.99
C VAL A 199 -8.33 -17.23 -1.89
N TYR A 200 -8.80 -16.77 -3.03
CA TYR A 200 -8.01 -16.07 -4.02
C TYR A 200 -8.52 -14.64 -4.19
N TYR A 201 -7.60 -13.67 -4.11
CA TYR A 201 -7.87 -12.26 -4.33
C TYR A 201 -7.23 -11.81 -5.64
N LYS A 202 -7.96 -11.02 -6.42
CA LYS A 202 -7.52 -10.41 -7.68
C LYS A 202 -7.75 -8.91 -7.60
N GLY A 203 -6.69 -8.12 -7.49
CA GLY A 203 -6.72 -6.66 -7.53
C GLY A 203 -6.30 -6.12 -8.89
N SER A 204 -6.95 -5.06 -9.33
CA SER A 204 -6.52 -4.26 -10.48
C SER A 204 -6.73 -2.78 -10.15
N GLU A 205 -5.66 -2.01 -10.23
CA GLU A 205 -5.70 -0.57 -10.02
C GLU A 205 -5.34 0.17 -11.31
N TYR A 206 -6.07 1.22 -11.59
CA TYR A 206 -5.86 2.15 -12.68
C TYR A 206 -5.75 3.55 -12.13
N GLY A 207 -4.61 4.17 -12.33
CA GLY A 207 -4.34 5.50 -11.82
C GLY A 207 -3.76 6.44 -12.86
N GLY A 208 -3.79 7.71 -12.54
CA GLY A 208 -3.13 8.74 -13.31
C GLY A 208 -2.82 9.96 -12.47
N ALA A 209 -1.73 10.65 -12.80
CA ALA A 209 -1.37 11.89 -12.14
C ALA A 209 -0.93 12.96 -13.13
N ALA A 210 -1.35 14.20 -12.84
CA ALA A 210 -0.88 15.41 -13.48
C ALA A 210 0.01 16.19 -12.52
N GLN A 211 1.17 16.63 -13.00
CA GLN A 211 2.19 17.31 -12.22
C GLN A 211 2.56 18.64 -12.85
N LEU A 212 2.74 19.65 -12.02
CA LEU A 212 3.17 20.99 -12.43
C LEU A 212 4.15 21.56 -11.43
N GLU A 213 5.37 21.86 -11.84
CA GLU A 213 6.33 22.65 -11.05
C GLU A 213 6.51 24.04 -11.68
N LEU A 214 6.17 25.08 -10.94
CA LEU A 214 6.41 26.47 -11.29
C LEU A 214 7.73 26.92 -10.66
N LYS A 215 8.65 27.44 -11.51
CA LYS A 215 9.96 27.98 -11.11
C LYS A 215 9.91 29.52 -11.14
N LEU A 216 9.53 30.11 -10.00
CA LEU A 216 9.40 31.55 -9.87
C LEU A 216 10.77 32.19 -9.53
N GLY A 217 11.54 32.44 -10.59
CA GLY A 217 12.92 32.87 -10.49
C GLY A 217 13.86 31.76 -9.98
N LYS A 218 14.97 32.16 -9.29
CA LYS A 218 15.98 31.22 -8.78
C LYS A 218 15.68 30.69 -7.37
N ARG A 219 14.69 31.27 -6.70
CA ARG A 219 14.50 31.03 -5.25
C ARG A 219 13.22 30.32 -4.89
N VAL A 220 12.19 30.40 -5.71
CA VAL A 220 10.88 29.86 -5.38
C VAL A 220 10.52 28.78 -6.38
N LYS A 221 10.18 27.60 -5.87
CA LYS A 221 9.63 26.48 -6.65
C LYS A 221 8.34 26.05 -6.00
N PHE A 222 7.30 25.92 -6.80
CA PHE A 222 6.01 25.44 -6.36
C PHE A 222 5.61 24.23 -7.20
N PHE A 223 5.64 23.07 -6.59
CA PHE A 223 5.25 21.80 -7.17
C PHE A 223 3.82 21.47 -6.78
N ASN A 224 3.03 20.99 -7.72
CA ASN A 224 1.68 20.51 -7.53
C ASN A 224 1.52 19.18 -8.25
N GLN A 225 0.83 18.25 -7.62
CA GLN A 225 0.40 17.00 -8.22
C GLN A 225 -1.05 16.74 -7.83
N PHE A 226 -1.84 16.36 -8.81
CA PHE A 226 -3.16 15.79 -8.60
C PHE A 226 -3.16 14.39 -9.18
N SER A 227 -3.62 13.39 -8.40
CA SER A 227 -3.80 12.01 -8.86
C SER A 227 -5.22 11.53 -8.60
N ALA A 228 -5.65 10.58 -9.43
CA ALA A 228 -6.88 9.82 -9.27
C ALA A 228 -6.56 8.34 -9.51
N GLU A 229 -7.06 7.48 -8.64
CA GLU A 229 -6.78 6.05 -8.61
C GLU A 229 -8.10 5.31 -8.37
N TYR A 230 -8.37 4.30 -9.19
CA TYR A 230 -9.48 3.37 -9.02
C TYR A 230 -8.92 1.97 -8.84
N ASP A 231 -9.18 1.38 -7.68
CA ASP A 231 -8.83 0.01 -7.34
C ASP A 231 -10.09 -0.86 -7.26
N LYS A 232 -10.01 -2.04 -7.85
CA LYS A 232 -11.02 -3.09 -7.74
C LYS A 232 -10.36 -4.36 -7.25
N MET A 233 -10.82 -4.89 -6.12
CA MET A 233 -10.40 -6.17 -5.57
C MET A 233 -11.55 -7.16 -5.57
N GLU A 234 -11.34 -8.32 -6.16
CA GLU A 234 -12.30 -9.43 -6.24
C GLU A 234 -11.84 -10.57 -5.33
N ARG A 235 -12.77 -11.23 -4.64
CA ARG A 235 -12.52 -12.38 -3.76
C ARG A 235 -13.22 -13.62 -4.26
N PHE A 236 -12.46 -14.70 -4.45
CA PHE A 236 -12.97 -15.99 -4.93
C PHE A 236 -12.64 -17.10 -3.94
N ARG A 237 -13.51 -18.10 -3.87
CA ARG A 237 -13.16 -19.40 -3.30
C ARG A 237 -12.52 -20.25 -4.39
N PHE A 238 -11.26 -20.63 -4.17
CA PHE A 238 -10.42 -21.23 -5.23
C PHE A 238 -10.92 -22.59 -5.72
N ASP A 239 -11.34 -23.45 -4.80
CA ASP A 239 -11.77 -24.82 -5.08
C ASP A 239 -13.10 -24.91 -5.83
N LEU A 240 -13.93 -23.87 -5.81
CA LEU A 240 -15.28 -23.86 -6.38
C LEU A 240 -15.46 -22.80 -7.47
N ASP A 241 -14.44 -22.02 -7.78
CA ASP A 241 -14.50 -20.82 -8.66
C ASP A 241 -15.68 -19.88 -8.28
N GLN A 242 -15.99 -19.84 -6.97
CA GLN A 242 -17.09 -19.06 -6.42
C GLN A 242 -16.65 -17.62 -6.19
N HIS A 243 -17.25 -16.66 -6.89
CA HIS A 243 -16.99 -15.23 -6.70
C HIS A 243 -17.73 -14.69 -5.47
N LEU A 244 -17.03 -14.55 -4.34
CA LEU A 244 -17.62 -14.22 -3.05
C LEU A 244 -18.04 -12.74 -2.92
N GLY A 245 -17.33 -11.83 -3.59
CA GLY A 245 -17.61 -10.40 -3.55
C GLY A 245 -16.44 -9.55 -4.01
N ASP A 246 -16.69 -8.25 -4.04
CA ASP A 246 -15.76 -7.24 -4.54
C ASP A 246 -15.61 -6.09 -3.55
N ASN A 247 -14.51 -5.35 -3.62
CA ASN A 247 -14.46 -3.97 -3.20
C ASN A 247 -13.99 -3.07 -4.34
N ASP A 248 -14.65 -1.93 -4.45
CA ASP A 248 -14.32 -0.86 -5.36
C ASP A 248 -13.85 0.34 -4.54
N GLN A 249 -12.67 0.89 -4.84
CA GLN A 249 -12.14 2.06 -4.15
C GLN A 249 -11.76 3.13 -5.17
N LEU A 250 -12.20 4.35 -4.92
CA LEU A 250 -11.83 5.54 -5.71
C LEU A 250 -11.11 6.51 -4.79
N THR A 251 -9.88 6.88 -5.14
CA THR A 251 -9.04 7.78 -4.35
C THR A 251 -8.58 8.95 -5.20
N TYR A 252 -8.74 10.17 -4.66
CA TYR A 252 -8.16 11.40 -5.19
C TYR A 252 -7.12 11.91 -4.22
N ARG A 253 -5.98 12.39 -4.74
CA ARG A 253 -4.92 12.96 -3.91
C ARG A 253 -4.35 14.22 -4.55
N TYR A 254 -4.11 15.22 -3.71
CA TYR A 254 -3.40 16.43 -4.04
C TYR A 254 -2.13 16.53 -3.21
N LEU A 255 -0.99 16.81 -3.86
CA LEU A 255 0.29 17.10 -3.22
C LEU A 255 0.80 18.45 -3.71
N GLY A 256 0.90 19.42 -2.80
CA GLY A 256 1.50 20.72 -3.04
C GLY A 256 2.80 20.89 -2.26
N VAL A 257 3.89 21.34 -2.90
CA VAL A 257 5.16 21.59 -2.22
C VAL A 257 5.72 22.93 -2.64
N LEU A 258 5.79 23.88 -1.70
CA LEU A 258 6.41 25.17 -1.89
C LEU A 258 7.80 25.19 -1.25
N ASN A 259 8.84 25.44 -2.05
CA ASN A 259 10.20 25.62 -1.60
C ASN A 259 10.65 27.06 -1.84
N VAL A 260 11.13 27.74 -0.80
CA VAL A 260 11.64 29.10 -0.86
C VAL A 260 13.10 29.12 -0.37
N ALA A 261 14.03 29.32 -1.29
CA ALA A 261 15.44 29.38 -0.99
C ALA A 261 15.88 30.82 -0.68
N GLY A 262 16.23 31.11 0.59
CA GLY A 262 16.74 32.38 1.03
C GLY A 262 18.27 32.39 1.17
N ARG A 263 18.84 33.53 1.50
CA ARG A 263 20.30 33.64 1.76
C ARG A 263 20.72 32.95 3.07
N ARG A 264 19.91 33.13 4.13
CA ARG A 264 20.16 32.60 5.48
C ARG A 264 19.22 31.49 5.89
N VAL A 265 18.07 31.45 5.25
CA VAL A 265 16.97 30.54 5.63
C VAL A 265 16.36 29.94 4.38
N ASP A 266 16.15 28.62 4.36
CA ASP A 266 15.30 27.95 3.40
C ASP A 266 14.00 27.52 4.09
N GLN A 267 12.90 27.60 3.35
CA GLN A 267 11.58 27.21 3.83
C GLN A 267 10.97 26.18 2.89
N ARG A 268 10.32 25.21 3.46
CA ARG A 268 9.54 24.23 2.72
C ARG A 268 8.18 24.06 3.39
N LEU A 269 7.13 24.22 2.62
CA LEU A 269 5.77 23.88 3.00
C LEU A 269 5.29 22.76 2.06
N SER A 270 4.82 21.67 2.62
CA SER A 270 4.12 20.63 1.87
C SER A 270 2.71 20.43 2.42
N VAL A 271 1.76 20.21 1.52
CA VAL A 271 0.37 19.85 1.84
C VAL A 271 0.04 18.62 1.01
N ASP A 272 -0.37 17.56 1.69
CA ASP A 272 -0.85 16.32 1.10
C ASP A 272 -2.28 16.12 1.55
N ALA A 273 -3.22 16.05 0.62
CA ALA A 273 -4.64 15.85 0.92
C ALA A 273 -5.19 14.69 0.10
N SER A 274 -5.94 13.80 0.74
CA SER A 274 -6.57 12.67 0.06
C SER A 274 -8.06 12.56 0.39
N TRP A 275 -8.81 12.04 -0.56
CA TRP A 275 -10.23 11.69 -0.47
C TRP A 275 -10.40 10.31 -1.07
N GLY A 276 -10.97 9.40 -0.31
CA GLY A 276 -11.20 8.03 -0.73
C GLY A 276 -12.62 7.58 -0.42
N ASP A 277 -13.24 6.90 -1.37
CA ASP A 277 -14.52 6.21 -1.22
C ASP A 277 -14.28 4.72 -1.47
N LEU A 278 -14.57 3.88 -0.48
CA LEU A 278 -14.46 2.43 -0.53
C LEU A 278 -15.86 1.81 -0.39
N LEU A 279 -16.22 0.96 -1.34
CA LEU A 279 -17.48 0.23 -1.37
C LEU A 279 -17.20 -1.27 -1.43
N LYS A 280 -17.75 -2.04 -0.50
CA LYS A 280 -17.64 -3.49 -0.48
C LYS A 280 -18.97 -4.15 -0.73
N TYR A 281 -18.97 -5.06 -1.69
CA TYR A 281 -20.14 -5.84 -2.09
C TYR A 281 -19.94 -7.33 -1.79
N ASN A 282 -21.02 -7.98 -1.41
CA ASN A 282 -21.11 -9.45 -1.43
C ASN A 282 -22.04 -9.90 -2.56
N ASN A 283 -21.68 -11.01 -3.17
CA ASN A 283 -22.48 -11.60 -4.25
C ASN A 283 -23.56 -12.51 -3.71
N ILE A 284 -24.75 -12.44 -4.31
CA ILE A 284 -25.87 -13.37 -4.10
C ILE A 284 -25.74 -14.44 -5.16
N GLN A 285 -25.52 -15.69 -4.73
CA GLN A 285 -25.22 -16.80 -5.63
C GLN A 285 -25.93 -18.05 -5.19
N GLU A 286 -26.30 -18.90 -6.17
CA GLU A 286 -26.79 -20.23 -5.95
C GLU A 286 -25.98 -21.24 -6.77
N LEU A 287 -25.86 -22.46 -6.24
CA LEU A 287 -25.18 -23.56 -6.91
C LEU A 287 -26.21 -24.27 -7.85
N GLU A 288 -26.06 -24.06 -9.14
CA GLU A 288 -26.90 -24.66 -10.16
C GLU A 288 -26.15 -25.74 -10.93
N LEU A 289 -26.90 -26.71 -11.43
CA LEU A 289 -26.38 -27.69 -12.36
C LEU A 289 -26.49 -27.14 -13.78
N ASP A 290 -25.36 -26.98 -14.44
CA ASP A 290 -25.33 -26.61 -15.86
C ASP A 290 -25.89 -27.77 -16.69
N PRO A 291 -27.01 -27.56 -17.41
CA PRO A 291 -27.68 -28.64 -18.19
C PRO A 291 -26.86 -29.13 -19.39
N GLU A 292 -25.90 -28.34 -19.89
CA GLU A 292 -25.06 -28.69 -21.04
C GLU A 292 -23.82 -29.49 -20.62
N THR A 293 -23.18 -29.10 -19.53
CA THR A 293 -21.91 -29.70 -19.08
C THR A 293 -22.09 -30.69 -17.93
N ASN A 294 -23.26 -30.73 -17.30
CA ASN A 294 -23.58 -31.50 -16.08
C ASN A 294 -22.62 -31.15 -14.90
N GLN A 295 -22.06 -29.96 -14.91
CA GLN A 295 -21.20 -29.43 -13.82
C GLN A 295 -22.01 -28.52 -12.91
N LYS A 296 -21.67 -28.53 -11.62
CA LYS A 296 -22.23 -27.61 -10.66
C LYS A 296 -21.45 -26.28 -10.73
N LEU A 297 -22.14 -25.21 -11.08
CA LEU A 297 -21.58 -23.88 -11.20
C LEU A 297 -22.31 -22.90 -10.26
N TYR A 298 -21.57 -21.96 -9.68
CA TYR A 298 -22.18 -20.87 -8.94
C TYR A 298 -22.67 -19.79 -9.90
N LYS A 299 -23.99 -19.60 -9.94
CA LYS A 299 -24.62 -18.57 -10.74
C LYS A 299 -24.91 -17.34 -9.88
N GLN A 300 -24.41 -16.19 -10.30
CA GLN A 300 -24.62 -14.92 -9.61
C GLN A 300 -25.95 -14.30 -10.04
N TYR A 301 -26.81 -14.02 -9.06
CA TYR A 301 -28.12 -13.37 -9.26
C TYR A 301 -28.12 -11.89 -8.95
N GLY A 302 -27.13 -11.43 -8.19
CA GLY A 302 -27.00 -10.04 -7.82
C GLY A 302 -25.85 -9.79 -6.87
N ARG A 303 -25.69 -8.54 -6.46
CA ARG A 303 -24.77 -8.12 -5.41
C ARG A 303 -25.44 -7.10 -4.52
N PHE A 304 -25.04 -7.02 -3.26
CA PHE A 304 -25.52 -6.03 -2.33
C PHE A 304 -24.34 -5.35 -1.63
N LEU A 305 -24.51 -4.05 -1.35
CA LEU A 305 -23.54 -3.28 -0.59
C LEU A 305 -23.55 -3.75 0.86
N LYS A 306 -22.41 -4.15 1.37
CA LYS A 306 -22.24 -4.65 2.74
C LYS A 306 -21.53 -3.67 3.65
N PHE A 307 -20.54 -2.95 3.11
CA PHE A 307 -19.76 -1.97 3.83
C PHE A 307 -19.39 -0.82 2.91
N SER A 308 -19.43 0.38 3.44
CA SER A 308 -18.91 1.58 2.78
C SER A 308 -18.04 2.38 3.73
N GLN A 309 -17.02 3.07 3.19
CA GLN A 309 -16.17 3.95 3.96
C GLN A 309 -15.78 5.17 3.13
N LYS A 310 -15.91 6.35 3.70
CA LYS A 310 -15.42 7.60 3.16
C LYS A 310 -14.27 8.10 4.01
N GLN A 311 -13.09 8.24 3.40
CA GLN A 311 -11.89 8.71 4.08
C GLN A 311 -11.47 10.07 3.57
N ARG A 312 -10.98 10.91 4.47
CA ARG A 312 -10.39 12.21 4.15
C ARG A 312 -9.17 12.42 5.03
N SER A 313 -8.05 12.78 4.43
CA SER A 313 -6.87 13.17 5.19
C SER A 313 -6.25 14.45 4.64
N VAL A 314 -5.65 15.22 5.53
CA VAL A 314 -4.83 16.39 5.19
C VAL A 314 -3.61 16.37 6.09
N ASP A 315 -2.44 16.30 5.47
CA ASP A 315 -1.15 16.46 6.13
C ASP A 315 -0.48 17.73 5.64
N ALA A 316 -0.16 18.64 6.55
CA ALA A 316 0.58 19.86 6.28
C ALA A 316 1.90 19.84 7.05
N ASP A 317 3.01 19.98 6.37
CA ASP A 317 4.35 19.99 6.97
C ASP A 317 5.10 21.27 6.58
N TYR A 318 5.55 22.01 7.56
CA TYR A 318 6.37 23.21 7.37
C TYR A 318 7.76 23.00 8.00
N LYS A 319 8.81 23.24 7.21
CA LYS A 319 10.20 23.17 7.66
C LYS A 319 10.96 24.46 7.36
N LEU A 320 11.59 24.98 8.38
CA LEU A 320 12.48 26.13 8.32
C LEU A 320 13.92 25.66 8.57
N TYR A 321 14.80 25.89 7.60
CA TYR A 321 16.21 25.54 7.68
C TYR A 321 17.05 26.80 7.86
N VAL A 322 17.67 27.00 9.01
CA VAL A 322 18.63 28.07 9.23
C VAL A 322 20.00 27.60 8.76
N LYS A 323 20.48 28.18 7.68
CA LYS A 323 21.72 27.78 7.02
C LYS A 323 22.95 28.11 7.87
N ARG A 324 23.90 27.19 7.91
CA ARG A 324 25.26 27.43 8.31
C ARG A 324 26.13 27.75 7.10
N ASN A 325 25.95 27.00 6.03
CA ASN A 325 26.56 27.18 4.71
C ASN A 325 25.60 26.67 3.63
N GLU A 326 26.06 26.60 2.37
CA GLU A 326 25.22 26.13 1.24
C GLU A 326 24.74 24.68 1.40
N TRP A 327 25.43 23.85 2.17
CA TRP A 327 25.20 22.39 2.25
C TRP A 327 24.71 21.93 3.63
N SER A 328 24.68 22.78 4.64
CA SER A 328 24.31 22.39 5.99
C SER A 328 23.50 23.45 6.71
N SER A 329 22.52 22.97 7.50
CA SER A 329 21.71 23.80 8.40
C SER A 329 22.26 23.74 9.81
N SER A 330 22.25 24.89 10.53
CA SER A 330 22.55 24.95 11.96
C SER A 330 21.36 24.60 12.83
N TRP A 331 20.16 24.99 12.38
CA TRP A 331 18.89 24.69 13.02
C TRP A 331 17.87 24.25 11.97
N ILE A 332 17.00 23.36 12.38
CA ILE A 332 15.80 23.00 11.65
C ILE A 332 14.63 23.17 12.62
N VAL A 333 13.63 23.93 12.23
CA VAL A 333 12.37 24.06 12.96
C VAL A 333 11.30 23.46 12.07
N ASP A 334 10.54 22.54 12.60
CA ASP A 334 9.46 21.85 11.89
C ASP A 334 8.14 21.96 12.66
N ALA A 335 7.06 22.07 11.90
CA ALA A 335 5.69 22.00 12.37
C ALA A 335 4.90 21.14 11.42
N ALA A 336 4.26 20.10 11.92
CA ALA A 336 3.41 19.21 11.14
C ALA A 336 2.01 19.15 11.74
N TYR A 337 1.00 19.23 10.88
CA TYR A 337 -0.40 19.08 11.22
C TYR A 337 -1.02 17.96 10.39
N THR A 338 -1.67 17.01 11.06
CA THR A 338 -2.42 15.94 10.43
C THR A 338 -3.88 16.06 10.84
N TYR A 339 -4.78 15.98 9.87
CA TYR A 339 -6.20 15.78 10.05
C TYR A 339 -6.62 14.50 9.33
N TYR A 340 -7.42 13.67 10.00
CA TYR A 340 -7.99 12.46 9.44
C TYR A 340 -9.46 12.34 9.83
N LYS A 341 -10.29 11.93 8.88
CA LYS A 341 -11.69 11.57 9.09
C LYS A 341 -12.04 10.34 8.27
N ALA A 342 -12.72 9.38 8.91
CA ALA A 342 -13.31 8.20 8.28
C ALA A 342 -14.75 8.03 8.74
N GLU A 343 -15.68 8.00 7.79
CA GLU A 343 -17.09 7.68 7.98
C GLU A 343 -17.33 6.30 7.40
N SER A 344 -17.69 5.34 8.24
CA SER A 344 -17.88 3.94 7.86
C SER A 344 -19.30 3.50 8.16
N GLU A 345 -19.90 2.72 7.27
CA GLU A 345 -21.23 2.17 7.39
C GLU A 345 -21.23 0.67 7.07
N TYR A 346 -21.83 -0.15 7.96
CA TYR A 346 -22.07 -1.55 7.74
C TYR A 346 -23.59 -1.78 7.58
N THR A 347 -24.02 -2.22 6.42
CA THR A 347 -25.42 -2.10 5.97
C THR A 347 -26.26 -3.37 6.17
N ILE A 348 -25.76 -4.41 6.84
CA ILE A 348 -26.46 -5.70 6.96
C ILE A 348 -27.40 -5.69 8.19
N SER A 349 -28.71 -5.71 7.94
CA SER A 349 -29.74 -5.96 8.96
C SER A 349 -29.60 -7.36 9.57
N PRO A 350 -29.79 -7.51 10.91
CA PRO A 350 -30.20 -6.51 11.90
C PRO A 350 -29.06 -5.63 12.43
N ALA A 351 -27.82 -5.87 12.02
CA ALA A 351 -26.63 -5.20 12.50
C ALA A 351 -26.23 -4.06 11.54
N CYS A 352 -27.00 -2.97 11.52
CA CYS A 352 -26.58 -1.76 10.84
C CYS A 352 -25.79 -0.90 11.83
N TYR A 353 -24.53 -0.58 11.48
CA TYR A 353 -23.65 0.20 12.33
C TYR A 353 -22.98 1.30 11.54
N ASP A 354 -22.92 2.49 12.15
CA ASP A 354 -22.21 3.64 11.66
C ASP A 354 -21.06 3.97 12.59
N GLN A 355 -19.95 4.38 12.01
CA GLN A 355 -18.79 4.87 12.75
C GLN A 355 -18.29 6.16 12.11
N ASP A 356 -18.13 7.20 12.91
CA ASP A 356 -17.43 8.44 12.55
C ASP A 356 -16.18 8.54 13.43
N LEU A 357 -15.01 8.38 12.79
CA LEU A 357 -13.72 8.53 13.41
C LEU A 357 -13.03 9.77 12.86
N HIS A 358 -12.62 10.67 13.74
CA HIS A 358 -11.80 11.80 13.34
C HIS A 358 -10.76 12.13 14.40
N TYR A 359 -9.62 12.57 13.96
CA TYR A 359 -8.58 13.09 14.83
C TYR A 359 -7.79 14.20 14.15
N SER A 360 -7.15 15.02 14.97
CA SER A 360 -6.14 15.96 14.52
C SER A 360 -4.91 15.85 15.42
N LYS A 361 -3.73 16.02 14.81
CA LYS A 361 -2.43 15.94 15.48
C LYS A 361 -1.57 17.12 15.07
N LEU A 362 -1.01 17.81 16.05
CA LEU A 362 0.01 18.85 15.83
C LEU A 362 1.33 18.36 16.41
N MET A 363 2.39 18.43 15.62
CA MET A 363 3.74 18.12 16.04
C MET A 363 4.62 19.35 15.81
N LEU A 364 5.45 19.67 16.81
CA LEU A 364 6.45 20.73 16.71
C LEU A 364 7.80 20.13 17.03
N GLY A 365 8.81 20.45 16.22
CA GLY A 365 10.17 19.95 16.39
C GLY A 365 11.21 21.02 16.18
N VAL A 366 12.31 20.89 16.93
CA VAL A 366 13.48 21.75 16.76
C VAL A 366 14.72 20.87 16.81
N THR A 367 15.50 20.92 15.74
CA THR A 367 16.77 20.18 15.63
C THR A 367 17.95 21.13 15.55
N LYS A 368 18.94 20.92 16.39
CA LYS A 368 20.23 21.66 16.37
C LYS A 368 21.34 20.75 15.84
N ASN A 369 22.00 21.17 14.78
CA ASN A 369 23.17 20.45 14.25
C ASN A 369 24.48 21.10 14.80
N PHE A 370 25.23 20.32 15.53
CA PHE A 370 26.54 20.69 16.01
C PHE A 370 27.64 20.29 15.02
N ARG A 371 28.69 21.06 14.92
CA ARG A 371 29.90 20.67 14.22
C ARG A 371 31.01 20.52 15.25
N PHE A 372 31.54 19.33 15.32
CA PHE A 372 32.78 19.08 16.08
C PHE A 372 33.94 19.31 15.11
N SER A 373 34.85 20.18 15.49
CA SER A 373 36.08 20.48 14.74
C SER A 373 37.21 19.59 15.22
#